data_4829feb8bddc33c020364ee4263e1ced
#
_entry.id   4829feb8bddc33c020364ee4263e1ced
#
_cell.length_a   1.000
_cell.length_b   1.000
_cell.length_c   1.000
_cell.angle_alpha   90.00
_cell.angle_beta   90.00
_cell.angle_gamma   90.00
#
_symmetry.space_group_name_H-M   'P 1'
#
loop_
_entity.id
_entity.type
_entity.pdbx_description
1 polymer ?
#
loop_
_entity_poly.entity_id
_entity_poly.type
_entity_poly.pdbx_seq_one_letter_code
_entity_poly.pdbx_strand_id
1 'polypeptide(L)'
;HDYGPFETQRFLDNTQRLICRWLLTSGFSVGISDLVTDIQTELSLKTKIKDMKAKAYSKLDDTRRGYIENNSIFSNEEYIERELINILNETTNQVGKIGLSQIDEKTNRMINMVKCGSKGKETNVAQMIACVGQQNVDGKRISYGFTDRTLPHYTKYDDGPEARGFVENSFISGLTPQEVFFHAMGGREGLIDTAVKTSETGYIQRRLVKAMEDAKVNYDNTVRNAGGSIIQFIYGEDGMDGCKIENQFIPYIDMDVLIMENIYHLRKVDKINYYVNTKV
;
A
#
# COMPACT_ATOMS: atom_id res chain seq x y z
N HIS A 1 -14.99 24.16 -2.37
CA HIS A 1 -14.34 25.42 -2.72
C HIS A 1 -15.30 26.38 -3.42
N ASP A 2 -16.03 25.96 -4.45
CA ASP A 2 -16.86 26.83 -5.30
C ASP A 2 -18.03 27.49 -4.61
N TYR A 3 -18.65 26.79 -3.66
CA TYR A 3 -19.87 27.25 -2.96
C TYR A 3 -19.63 27.69 -1.52
N GLY A 4 -18.40 27.55 -1.02
CA GLY A 4 -18.04 27.92 0.35
C GLY A 4 -18.35 26.84 1.41
N PRO A 5 -17.83 27.03 2.64
CA PRO A 5 -17.86 26.00 3.68
C PRO A 5 -19.28 25.69 4.21
N PHE A 6 -20.16 26.69 4.29
CA PHE A 6 -21.51 26.50 4.82
C PHE A 6 -22.39 25.62 3.91
N GLU A 7 -22.33 25.83 2.58
CA GLU A 7 -23.08 25.00 1.65
C GLU A 7 -22.51 23.58 1.57
N THR A 8 -21.19 23.44 1.68
CA THR A 8 -20.54 22.14 1.75
C THR A 8 -20.98 21.38 3.01
N GLN A 9 -21.00 22.03 4.17
CA GLN A 9 -21.49 21.43 5.42
C GLN A 9 -22.94 20.95 5.25
N ARG A 10 -23.81 21.84 4.73
CA ARG A 10 -25.23 21.52 4.52
C ARG A 10 -25.42 20.32 3.57
N PHE A 11 -24.63 20.26 2.52
CA PHE A 11 -24.66 19.14 1.59
C PHE A 11 -24.26 17.82 2.28
N LEU A 12 -23.17 17.82 3.04
CA LEU A 12 -22.69 16.62 3.77
C LEU A 12 -23.72 16.16 4.82
N ASP A 13 -24.27 17.08 5.60
CA ASP A 13 -25.29 16.78 6.61
C ASP A 13 -26.55 16.17 5.98
N ASN A 14 -27.04 16.76 4.89
CA ASN A 14 -28.22 16.25 4.20
C ASN A 14 -27.98 14.90 3.55
N THR A 15 -26.79 14.69 2.96
CA THR A 15 -26.39 13.40 2.38
C THR A 15 -26.33 12.32 3.45
N GLN A 16 -25.72 12.60 4.60
CA GLN A 16 -25.66 11.66 5.72
C GLN A 16 -27.06 11.30 6.24
N ARG A 17 -27.94 12.30 6.42
CA ARG A 17 -29.33 12.06 6.87
C ARG A 17 -30.13 11.21 5.87
N LEU A 18 -29.96 11.47 4.58
CA LEU A 18 -30.60 10.68 3.52
C LEU A 18 -30.15 9.23 3.54
N ILE A 19 -28.84 9.01 3.61
CA ILE A 19 -28.23 7.67 3.66
C ILE A 19 -28.67 6.91 4.91
N CYS A 20 -28.65 7.56 6.08
CA CYS A 20 -29.11 6.93 7.32
C CYS A 20 -30.56 6.48 7.25
N ARG A 21 -31.45 7.30 6.68
CA ARG A 21 -32.87 6.93 6.47
C ARG A 21 -33.03 5.80 5.46
N TRP A 22 -32.27 5.83 4.38
CA TRP A 22 -32.30 4.76 3.39
C TRP A 22 -31.80 3.43 3.97
N LEU A 23 -30.77 3.45 4.80
CA LEU A 23 -30.24 2.26 5.47
C LEU A 23 -31.25 1.60 6.43
N LEU A 24 -32.19 2.35 7.02
CA LEU A 24 -33.26 1.78 7.85
C LEU A 24 -34.17 0.85 7.04
N THR A 25 -34.35 1.11 5.75
CA THR A 25 -35.23 0.30 4.88
C THR A 25 -34.46 -0.78 4.14
N SER A 26 -33.27 -0.50 3.65
CA SER A 26 -32.50 -1.45 2.85
C SER A 26 -31.60 -2.37 3.70
N GLY A 27 -31.16 -1.90 4.88
CA GLY A 27 -30.15 -2.57 5.69
C GLY A 27 -28.81 -2.68 4.99
N PHE A 28 -27.79 -3.12 5.74
CA PHE A 28 -26.48 -3.46 5.20
C PHE A 28 -25.89 -4.64 6.00
N SER A 29 -25.53 -5.71 5.32
CA SER A 29 -24.91 -6.90 5.92
C SER A 29 -24.05 -7.60 4.92
N VAL A 30 -23.00 -8.29 5.38
CA VAL A 30 -22.16 -9.17 4.59
C VAL A 30 -22.42 -10.61 5.06
N GLY A 31 -22.80 -11.47 4.14
CA GLY A 31 -23.05 -12.89 4.39
C GLY A 31 -21.93 -13.78 3.87
N ILE A 32 -21.91 -15.03 4.30
CA ILE A 32 -20.97 -16.05 3.77
C ILE A 32 -21.18 -16.23 2.28
N SER A 33 -22.42 -16.13 1.79
CA SER A 33 -22.75 -16.22 0.37
C SER A 33 -22.03 -15.20 -0.51
N ASP A 34 -21.66 -14.05 0.06
CA ASP A 34 -20.89 -13.01 -0.64
C ASP A 34 -19.43 -13.41 -0.89
N LEU A 35 -18.95 -14.44 -0.20
CA LEU A 35 -17.56 -14.90 -0.22
C LEU A 35 -17.40 -16.30 -0.83
N VAL A 36 -18.49 -17.02 -1.07
CA VAL A 36 -18.47 -18.35 -1.70
C VAL A 36 -18.43 -18.17 -3.22
N THR A 37 -17.45 -18.80 -3.84
CA THR A 37 -17.26 -18.80 -5.29
C THR A 37 -17.87 -20.03 -5.93
N ASP A 38 -18.13 -19.97 -7.24
CA ASP A 38 -18.57 -21.12 -8.05
C ASP A 38 -17.47 -22.19 -8.13
N ILE A 39 -17.88 -23.44 -8.30
CA ILE A 39 -16.98 -24.60 -8.39
C ILE A 39 -15.97 -24.46 -9.54
N GLN A 40 -16.37 -23.90 -10.68
CA GLN A 40 -15.45 -23.67 -11.80
C GLN A 40 -14.38 -22.64 -11.47
N THR A 41 -14.77 -21.59 -10.76
CA THR A 41 -13.82 -20.57 -10.26
C THR A 41 -12.85 -21.20 -9.28
N GLU A 42 -13.32 -21.99 -8.33
CA GLU A 42 -12.45 -22.69 -7.36
C GLU A 42 -11.42 -23.60 -8.06
N LEU A 43 -11.84 -24.35 -9.09
CA LEU A 43 -10.92 -25.18 -9.87
C LEU A 43 -9.88 -24.34 -10.62
N SER A 44 -10.28 -23.21 -11.20
CA SER A 44 -9.36 -22.30 -11.90
C SER A 44 -8.36 -21.66 -10.95
N LEU A 45 -8.80 -21.29 -9.74
CA LEU A 45 -7.93 -20.77 -8.68
C LEU A 45 -6.88 -21.81 -8.26
N LYS A 46 -7.31 -23.06 -7.97
CA LYS A 46 -6.40 -24.15 -7.60
C LYS A 46 -5.38 -24.48 -8.70
N THR A 47 -5.82 -24.49 -9.95
CA THR A 47 -4.93 -24.72 -11.10
C THR A 47 -3.89 -23.62 -11.20
N LYS A 48 -4.31 -22.35 -11.08
CA LYS A 48 -3.39 -21.21 -11.15
C LYS A 48 -2.39 -21.20 -10.00
N ILE A 49 -2.81 -21.51 -8.79
CA ILE A 49 -1.90 -21.62 -7.62
C ILE A 49 -0.86 -22.70 -7.88
N LYS A 50 -1.29 -23.87 -8.40
CA LYS A 50 -0.38 -24.98 -8.74
C LYS A 50 0.65 -24.59 -9.79
N ASP A 51 0.24 -23.88 -10.84
CA ASP A 51 1.14 -23.41 -11.90
C ASP A 51 2.20 -22.43 -11.37
N MET A 52 1.78 -21.52 -10.50
CA MET A 52 2.68 -20.54 -9.92
C MET A 52 3.66 -21.18 -8.90
N LYS A 53 3.19 -22.15 -8.12
CA LYS A 53 4.05 -22.98 -7.27
C LYS A 53 5.09 -23.75 -8.10
N ALA A 54 4.68 -24.32 -9.22
CA ALA A 54 5.61 -25.01 -10.14
C ALA A 54 6.70 -24.07 -10.66
N LYS A 55 6.37 -22.81 -10.97
CA LYS A 55 7.38 -21.78 -11.32
C LYS A 55 8.35 -21.51 -10.18
N ALA A 56 7.85 -21.39 -8.95
CA ALA A 56 8.72 -21.20 -7.79
C ALA A 56 9.66 -22.40 -7.56
N TYR A 57 9.16 -23.63 -7.70
CA TYR A 57 9.98 -24.84 -7.63
C TYR A 57 11.01 -24.92 -8.76
N SER A 58 10.63 -24.58 -10.00
CA SER A 58 11.59 -24.52 -11.12
C SER A 58 12.73 -23.55 -10.83
N LYS A 59 12.42 -22.36 -10.29
CA LYS A 59 13.44 -21.38 -9.90
C LYS A 59 14.37 -21.91 -8.79
N LEU A 60 13.81 -22.63 -7.81
CA LEU A 60 14.62 -23.28 -6.77
C LEU A 60 15.54 -24.38 -7.35
N ASP A 61 15.06 -25.16 -8.30
CA ASP A 61 15.85 -26.20 -8.94
C ASP A 61 16.96 -25.61 -9.82
N ASP A 62 16.69 -24.53 -10.55
CA ASP A 62 17.72 -23.81 -11.32
C ASP A 62 18.81 -23.26 -10.38
N THR A 63 18.40 -22.74 -9.23
CA THR A 63 19.32 -22.29 -8.18
C THR A 63 20.20 -23.41 -7.66
N ARG A 64 19.61 -24.59 -7.34
CA ARG A 64 20.36 -25.77 -6.86
C ARG A 64 21.34 -26.32 -7.91
N ARG A 65 21.01 -26.13 -9.19
CA ARG A 65 21.90 -26.50 -10.31
C ARG A 65 23.00 -25.48 -10.58
N GLY A 66 22.99 -24.33 -9.88
CA GLY A 66 23.98 -23.27 -10.06
C GLY A 66 23.67 -22.29 -11.21
N TYR A 67 22.49 -22.37 -11.83
CA TYR A 67 22.07 -21.44 -12.88
C TYR A 67 21.51 -20.17 -12.24
N ILE A 68 22.40 -19.29 -11.77
CA ILE A 68 22.02 -18.02 -11.14
C ILE A 68 22.56 -16.87 -11.99
N GLU A 69 21.68 -16.16 -12.68
CA GLU A 69 22.00 -14.90 -13.36
C GLU A 69 21.67 -13.73 -12.44
N ASN A 70 22.61 -13.32 -11.61
CA ASN A 70 22.43 -12.17 -10.72
C ASN A 70 23.12 -10.94 -11.30
N ASN A 71 22.31 -10.05 -11.89
CA ASN A 71 22.73 -8.74 -12.39
C ASN A 71 22.51 -7.60 -11.36
N SER A 72 22.18 -7.95 -10.12
CA SER A 72 21.88 -6.98 -9.05
C SER A 72 23.09 -6.79 -8.11
N ILE A 73 23.01 -5.76 -7.27
CA ILE A 73 24.01 -5.43 -6.23
C ILE A 73 23.92 -6.40 -5.03
N PHE A 74 22.86 -7.21 -4.96
CA PHE A 74 22.58 -8.09 -3.82
C PHE A 74 23.36 -9.41 -3.90
N SER A 75 23.55 -10.07 -2.76
CA SER A 75 24.08 -11.42 -2.73
C SER A 75 23.15 -12.40 -3.49
N ASN A 76 23.70 -13.50 -3.98
CA ASN A 76 22.90 -14.48 -4.71
C ASN A 76 21.73 -15.03 -3.88
N GLU A 77 21.94 -15.24 -2.59
CA GLU A 77 20.89 -15.69 -1.67
C GLU A 77 19.77 -14.66 -1.54
N GLU A 78 20.11 -13.39 -1.34
CA GLU A 78 19.11 -12.31 -1.25
C GLU A 78 18.38 -12.08 -2.58
N TYR A 79 19.07 -12.23 -3.70
CA TYR A 79 18.45 -12.12 -5.02
C TYR A 79 17.40 -13.21 -5.23
N ILE A 80 17.74 -14.47 -4.96
CA ILE A 80 16.83 -15.61 -5.10
C ILE A 80 15.63 -15.46 -4.17
N GLU A 81 15.86 -15.06 -2.91
CA GLU A 81 14.79 -14.87 -1.93
C GLU A 81 13.78 -13.80 -2.40
N ARG A 82 14.27 -12.68 -2.95
CA ARG A 82 13.42 -11.64 -3.54
C ARG A 82 12.64 -12.12 -4.76
N GLU A 83 13.28 -12.86 -5.66
CA GLU A 83 12.61 -13.43 -6.83
C GLU A 83 11.48 -14.38 -6.42
N LEU A 84 11.73 -15.25 -5.44
CA LEU A 84 10.70 -16.16 -4.93
C LEU A 84 9.54 -15.40 -4.28
N ILE A 85 9.83 -14.39 -3.47
CA ILE A 85 8.81 -13.52 -2.85
C ILE A 85 7.97 -12.82 -3.94
N ASN A 86 8.61 -12.31 -5.00
CA ASN A 86 7.91 -11.66 -6.11
C ASN A 86 6.97 -12.63 -6.84
N ILE A 87 7.44 -13.85 -7.16
CA ILE A 87 6.61 -14.89 -7.80
C ILE A 87 5.40 -15.23 -6.92
N LEU A 88 5.62 -15.40 -5.60
CA LEU A 88 4.56 -15.77 -4.67
C LEU A 88 3.57 -14.63 -4.41
N ASN A 89 4.03 -13.38 -4.36
CA ASN A 89 3.17 -12.20 -4.26
C ASN A 89 2.35 -11.99 -5.54
N GLU A 90 2.96 -12.22 -6.71
CA GLU A 90 2.25 -12.16 -7.98
C GLU A 90 1.16 -13.22 -8.04
N THR A 91 1.37 -14.40 -7.45
CA THR A 91 0.36 -15.45 -7.33
C THR A 91 -0.90 -14.90 -6.64
N THR A 92 -0.75 -14.29 -5.48
CA THR A 92 -1.88 -13.73 -4.72
C THR A 92 -2.63 -12.67 -5.53
N ASN A 93 -1.92 -11.82 -6.27
CA ASN A 93 -2.52 -10.78 -7.10
C ASN A 93 -3.29 -11.37 -8.29
N GLN A 94 -2.70 -12.34 -9.00
CA GLN A 94 -3.35 -12.98 -10.17
C GLN A 94 -4.57 -13.81 -9.77
N VAL A 95 -4.44 -14.59 -8.70
CA VAL A 95 -5.50 -15.43 -8.16
C VAL A 95 -6.62 -14.56 -7.58
N GLY A 96 -6.27 -13.46 -6.91
CA GLY A 96 -7.22 -12.46 -6.44
C GLY A 96 -8.05 -11.83 -7.56
N LYS A 97 -7.43 -11.45 -8.67
CA LYS A 97 -8.15 -10.92 -9.84
C LYS A 97 -9.13 -11.93 -10.44
N ILE A 98 -8.77 -13.22 -10.52
CA ILE A 98 -9.67 -14.28 -11.00
C ILE A 98 -10.87 -14.40 -10.05
N GLY A 99 -10.64 -14.45 -8.73
CA GLY A 99 -11.72 -14.53 -7.74
C GLY A 99 -12.67 -13.34 -7.80
N LEU A 100 -12.13 -12.12 -7.93
CA LEU A 100 -12.91 -10.88 -7.99
C LEU A 100 -13.71 -10.75 -9.29
N SER A 101 -13.18 -11.21 -10.43
CA SER A 101 -13.85 -11.07 -11.74
C SER A 101 -15.14 -11.88 -11.88
N GLN A 102 -15.33 -12.90 -11.04
CA GLN A 102 -16.49 -13.79 -11.09
C GLN A 102 -17.60 -13.37 -10.13
N ILE A 103 -17.37 -12.36 -9.31
CA ILE A 103 -18.34 -11.90 -8.32
C ILE A 103 -19.23 -10.81 -8.93
N ASP A 104 -20.55 -10.93 -8.75
CA ASP A 104 -21.49 -9.88 -9.17
C ASP A 104 -21.35 -8.64 -8.27
N GLU A 105 -20.82 -7.58 -8.86
CA GLU A 105 -20.57 -6.31 -8.17
C GLU A 105 -21.84 -5.63 -7.65
N LYS A 106 -22.99 -5.88 -8.28
CA LYS A 106 -24.24 -5.20 -7.92
C LYS A 106 -24.87 -5.75 -6.65
N THR A 107 -24.73 -7.03 -6.43
CA THR A 107 -25.36 -7.74 -5.30
C THR A 107 -24.41 -7.94 -4.13
N ASN A 108 -23.12 -8.03 -4.38
CA ASN A 108 -22.12 -8.33 -3.37
C ASN A 108 -21.75 -7.08 -2.52
N ARG A 109 -22.15 -7.12 -1.26
CA ARG A 109 -21.92 -6.00 -0.32
C ARG A 109 -20.47 -5.82 0.07
N MET A 110 -19.68 -6.89 0.11
CA MET A 110 -18.25 -6.84 0.42
C MET A 110 -17.48 -6.08 -0.68
N ILE A 111 -17.76 -6.40 -1.94
CA ILE A 111 -17.15 -5.71 -3.10
C ILE A 111 -17.57 -4.24 -3.13
N ASN A 112 -18.83 -3.94 -2.82
CA ASN A 112 -19.30 -2.57 -2.76
C ASN A 112 -18.52 -1.74 -1.73
N MET A 113 -18.25 -2.27 -0.54
CA MET A 113 -17.44 -1.57 0.47
C MET A 113 -16.02 -1.26 -0.05
N VAL A 114 -15.38 -2.23 -0.69
CA VAL A 114 -14.01 -2.09 -1.21
C VAL A 114 -13.97 -1.09 -2.35
N LYS A 115 -14.89 -1.17 -3.32
CA LYS A 115 -14.92 -0.27 -4.48
C LYS A 115 -15.28 1.17 -4.11
N CYS A 116 -16.18 1.36 -3.16
CA CYS A 116 -16.49 2.69 -2.62
C CYS A 116 -15.34 3.28 -1.78
N GLY A 117 -14.29 2.51 -1.48
CA GLY A 117 -13.17 2.95 -0.66
C GLY A 117 -13.52 3.17 0.82
N SER A 118 -14.68 2.69 1.28
CA SER A 118 -15.12 2.88 2.66
C SER A 118 -14.33 2.02 3.64
N LYS A 119 -14.15 0.73 3.34
CA LYS A 119 -13.41 -0.20 4.18
C LYS A 119 -12.93 -1.42 3.38
N GLY A 120 -11.73 -1.89 3.76
CA GLY A 120 -11.09 -3.04 3.11
C GLY A 120 -10.39 -2.69 1.80
N LYS A 121 -9.63 -3.66 1.31
CA LYS A 121 -8.91 -3.61 0.03
C LYS A 121 -9.25 -4.85 -0.77
N GLU A 122 -9.02 -4.84 -2.07
CA GLU A 122 -9.17 -6.01 -2.93
C GLU A 122 -8.35 -7.20 -2.45
N THR A 123 -7.17 -6.94 -1.87
CA THR A 123 -6.33 -7.98 -1.28
C THR A 123 -7.00 -8.70 -0.11
N ASN A 124 -7.83 -8.02 0.70
CA ASN A 124 -8.56 -8.67 1.78
C ASN A 124 -9.61 -9.63 1.24
N VAL A 125 -10.31 -9.24 0.18
CA VAL A 125 -11.30 -10.11 -0.49
C VAL A 125 -10.60 -11.31 -1.13
N ALA A 126 -9.47 -11.08 -1.80
CA ALA A 126 -8.66 -12.15 -2.38
C ALA A 126 -8.20 -13.17 -1.33
N GLN A 127 -7.78 -12.72 -0.16
CA GLN A 127 -7.39 -13.60 0.95
C GLN A 127 -8.56 -14.42 1.52
N MET A 128 -9.75 -13.85 1.52
CA MET A 128 -10.95 -14.58 1.97
C MET A 128 -11.38 -15.66 0.99
N ILE A 129 -11.32 -15.38 -0.31
CA ILE A 129 -11.92 -16.20 -1.36
C ILE A 129 -10.90 -17.15 -2.01
N ALA A 130 -9.71 -16.65 -2.30
CA ALA A 130 -8.74 -17.29 -3.17
C ALA A 130 -7.56 -17.94 -2.41
N CYS A 131 -6.63 -17.16 -1.90
CA CYS A 131 -5.54 -17.63 -1.04
C CYS A 131 -5.00 -16.51 -0.15
N VAL A 132 -4.50 -16.87 1.03
CA VAL A 132 -3.91 -15.91 1.95
C VAL A 132 -2.55 -15.40 1.44
N GLY A 133 -1.77 -16.27 0.78
CA GLY A 133 -0.49 -15.91 0.15
C GLY A 133 0.72 -16.05 1.06
N GLN A 134 1.85 -15.50 0.60
CA GLN A 134 3.13 -15.60 1.31
C GLN A 134 3.11 -14.84 2.64
N GLN A 135 3.52 -15.52 3.71
CA GLN A 135 3.76 -14.92 5.02
C GLN A 135 5.23 -14.58 5.17
N ASN A 136 5.51 -13.34 5.56
CA ASN A 136 6.86 -12.84 5.74
C ASN A 136 7.07 -12.40 7.20
N VAL A 137 8.32 -12.55 7.67
CA VAL A 137 8.81 -12.04 8.94
C VAL A 137 10.16 -11.36 8.67
N ASP A 138 10.35 -10.15 9.19
CA ASP A 138 11.53 -9.31 8.91
C ASP A 138 11.78 -9.07 7.40
N GLY A 139 10.71 -8.99 6.62
CA GLY A 139 10.78 -8.79 5.17
C GLY A 139 11.28 -9.98 4.35
N LYS A 140 11.46 -11.14 4.98
CA LYS A 140 11.90 -12.40 4.35
C LYS A 140 10.85 -13.49 4.56
N ARG A 141 10.92 -14.56 3.75
CA ARG A 141 10.11 -15.77 4.01
C ARG A 141 10.46 -16.34 5.38
N ILE A 142 9.57 -17.15 5.93
CA ILE A 142 9.74 -17.74 7.28
C ILE A 142 11.13 -18.40 7.38
N SER A 143 11.90 -17.99 8.37
CA SER A 143 13.23 -18.53 8.66
C SER A 143 13.16 -19.89 9.37
N TYR A 144 14.25 -20.63 9.37
CA TYR A 144 14.36 -21.89 10.10
C TYR A 144 14.34 -21.64 11.62
N GLY A 145 13.26 -22.06 12.27
CA GLY A 145 13.13 -22.04 13.72
C GLY A 145 13.65 -23.32 14.39
N PHE A 146 13.79 -24.39 13.62
CA PHE A 146 14.39 -25.67 14.03
C PHE A 146 15.70 -25.89 13.25
N THR A 147 16.46 -26.93 13.59
CA THR A 147 17.69 -27.24 12.87
C THR A 147 17.37 -27.57 11.42
N ASP A 148 17.77 -26.70 10.52
CA ASP A 148 17.66 -26.80 9.07
C ASP A 148 16.22 -26.94 8.51
N ARG A 149 15.19 -26.52 9.24
CA ARG A 149 13.78 -26.52 8.81
C ARG A 149 12.94 -25.53 9.59
N THR A 150 11.81 -25.12 9.04
CA THR A 150 10.89 -24.16 9.67
C THR A 150 10.02 -24.80 10.74
N LEU A 151 9.50 -25.99 10.47
CA LEU A 151 8.67 -26.77 11.39
C LEU A 151 9.06 -28.25 11.33
N PRO A 152 8.77 -29.05 12.38
CA PRO A 152 9.01 -30.49 12.38
C PRO A 152 8.28 -31.27 11.28
N HIS A 153 7.22 -30.70 10.71
CA HIS A 153 6.40 -31.29 9.65
C HIS A 153 7.13 -31.34 8.30
N TYR A 154 8.13 -30.48 8.11
CA TYR A 154 8.89 -30.39 6.85
C TYR A 154 10.23 -31.12 6.96
N THR A 155 10.75 -31.55 5.83
CA THR A 155 12.09 -32.13 5.74
C THR A 155 13.16 -31.07 5.96
N LYS A 156 14.36 -31.50 6.33
CA LYS A 156 15.49 -30.59 6.44
C LYS A 156 15.86 -30.02 5.08
N TYR A 157 16.26 -28.76 5.05
CA TYR A 157 16.64 -28.02 3.84
C TYR A 157 15.52 -27.88 2.80
N ASP A 158 14.27 -27.95 3.25
CA ASP A 158 13.13 -27.69 2.37
C ASP A 158 12.88 -26.18 2.27
N ASP A 159 13.23 -25.63 1.11
CA ASP A 159 13.02 -24.21 0.76
C ASP A 159 11.77 -24.00 -0.10
N GLY A 160 10.93 -25.02 -0.23
CA GLY A 160 9.68 -24.95 -0.98
C GLY A 160 8.75 -23.84 -0.47
N PRO A 161 7.82 -23.36 -1.31
CA PRO A 161 6.87 -22.32 -0.92
C PRO A 161 6.13 -22.64 0.37
N GLU A 162 5.58 -23.84 0.50
CA GLU A 162 4.79 -24.28 1.67
C GLU A 162 5.65 -24.35 2.93
N ALA A 163 6.87 -24.87 2.81
CA ALA A 163 7.80 -25.01 3.93
C ALA A 163 8.28 -23.65 4.45
N ARG A 164 8.28 -22.63 3.60
CA ARG A 164 8.76 -21.28 3.92
C ARG A 164 7.63 -20.26 4.05
N GLY A 165 6.40 -20.71 4.33
CA GLY A 165 5.30 -19.86 4.76
C GLY A 165 4.34 -19.39 3.65
N PHE A 166 4.28 -20.05 2.51
CA PHE A 166 3.23 -19.79 1.53
C PHE A 166 1.94 -20.48 1.93
N VAL A 167 0.88 -19.69 2.13
CA VAL A 167 -0.46 -20.15 2.50
C VAL A 167 -1.31 -20.24 1.23
N GLU A 168 -1.55 -21.45 0.74
CA GLU A 168 -2.33 -21.68 -0.48
C GLU A 168 -3.85 -21.65 -0.27
N ASN A 169 -4.29 -21.92 0.95
CA ASN A 169 -5.69 -21.93 1.30
C ASN A 169 -6.21 -20.49 1.57
N SER A 170 -7.52 -20.32 1.40
CA SER A 170 -8.26 -19.11 1.75
C SER A 170 -8.86 -19.22 3.15
N PHE A 171 -9.32 -18.10 3.71
CA PHE A 171 -10.02 -18.14 5.00
C PHE A 171 -11.34 -18.90 4.93
N ILE A 172 -12.03 -18.88 3.77
CA ILE A 172 -13.29 -19.64 3.59
C ILE A 172 -13.03 -21.14 3.46
N SER A 173 -11.98 -21.55 2.76
CA SER A 173 -11.61 -22.97 2.64
C SER A 173 -11.05 -23.56 3.94
N GLY A 174 -10.53 -22.68 4.79
CA GLY A 174 -9.85 -23.07 6.04
C GLY A 174 -8.36 -23.34 5.83
N LEU A 175 -7.56 -22.92 6.81
CA LEU A 175 -6.10 -23.07 6.80
C LEU A 175 -5.68 -24.38 7.46
N THR A 176 -4.60 -24.99 6.96
CA THR A 176 -3.95 -26.13 7.64
C THR A 176 -3.26 -25.67 8.92
N PRO A 177 -2.97 -26.57 9.88
CA PRO A 177 -2.27 -26.19 11.13
C PRO A 177 -0.94 -25.46 10.89
N GLN A 178 -0.17 -25.88 9.89
CA GLN A 178 1.10 -25.25 9.54
C GLN A 178 0.90 -23.84 8.99
N GLU A 179 -0.09 -23.67 8.11
CA GLU A 179 -0.46 -22.37 7.53
C GLU A 179 -0.95 -21.40 8.61
N VAL A 180 -1.78 -21.87 9.56
CA VAL A 180 -2.21 -21.05 10.70
C VAL A 180 -1.01 -20.60 11.52
N PHE A 181 -0.04 -21.50 11.76
CA PHE A 181 1.14 -21.15 12.53
C PHE A 181 1.97 -20.05 11.83
N PHE A 182 2.25 -20.19 10.55
CA PHE A 182 2.96 -19.18 9.77
C PHE A 182 2.21 -17.86 9.68
N HIS A 183 0.89 -17.92 9.49
CA HIS A 183 0.05 -16.73 9.48
C HIS A 183 0.07 -16.02 10.85
N ALA A 184 0.06 -16.76 11.95
CA ALA A 184 0.18 -16.21 13.30
C ALA A 184 1.55 -15.55 13.53
N MET A 185 2.64 -16.12 12.98
CA MET A 185 3.98 -15.49 13.05
C MET A 185 4.00 -14.14 12.36
N GLY A 186 3.54 -14.07 11.10
CA GLY A 186 3.47 -12.82 10.35
C GLY A 186 2.53 -11.78 10.99
N GLY A 187 1.38 -12.24 11.49
CA GLY A 187 0.43 -11.38 12.21
C GLY A 187 1.01 -10.82 13.51
N ARG A 188 1.79 -11.60 14.24
CA ARG A 188 2.46 -11.15 15.48
C ARG A 188 3.49 -10.06 15.20
N GLU A 189 4.29 -10.19 14.15
CA GLU A 189 5.22 -9.14 13.73
C GLU A 189 4.48 -7.83 13.48
N GLY A 190 3.38 -7.87 12.73
CA GLY A 190 2.56 -6.68 12.48
C GLY A 190 1.99 -6.04 13.74
N LEU A 191 1.59 -6.83 14.74
CA LEU A 191 1.12 -6.32 16.02
C LEU A 191 2.24 -5.66 16.83
N ILE A 192 3.41 -6.27 16.89
CA ILE A 192 4.61 -5.71 17.57
C ILE A 192 5.04 -4.42 16.89
N ASP A 193 5.13 -4.43 15.56
CA ASP A 193 5.48 -3.27 14.74
C ASP A 193 4.55 -2.08 15.02
N THR A 194 3.24 -2.31 15.05
CA THR A 194 2.24 -1.28 15.35
C THR A 194 2.47 -0.69 16.76
N ALA A 195 2.70 -1.53 17.75
CA ALA A 195 2.92 -1.10 19.14
C ALA A 195 4.19 -0.27 19.29
N VAL A 196 5.30 -0.70 18.67
CA VAL A 196 6.60 0.00 18.72
C VAL A 196 6.54 1.31 17.92
N LYS A 197 6.02 1.30 16.70
CA LYS A 197 5.90 2.48 15.85
C LYS A 197 5.04 3.58 16.48
N THR A 198 4.00 3.22 17.23
CA THR A 198 3.16 4.21 17.93
C THR A 198 3.96 5.04 18.92
N SER A 199 4.81 4.40 19.73
CA SER A 199 5.67 5.10 20.70
C SER A 199 6.73 5.94 20.00
N GLU A 200 7.43 5.39 19.02
CA GLU A 200 8.50 6.09 18.28
C GLU A 200 7.97 7.28 17.50
N THR A 201 6.87 7.11 16.77
CA THR A 201 6.26 8.21 16.00
C THR A 201 5.72 9.31 16.90
N GLY A 202 5.13 8.96 18.06
CA GLY A 202 4.70 9.93 19.06
C GLY A 202 5.87 10.77 19.61
N TYR A 203 7.00 10.14 19.88
CA TYR A 203 8.19 10.84 20.32
C TYR A 203 8.78 11.74 19.22
N ILE A 204 8.85 11.26 17.98
CA ILE A 204 9.28 12.08 16.83
C ILE A 204 8.34 13.26 16.63
N GLN A 205 7.02 13.03 16.65
CA GLN A 205 6.03 14.11 16.54
C GLN A 205 6.24 15.17 17.61
N ARG A 206 6.40 14.79 18.89
CA ARG A 206 6.65 15.73 19.98
C ARG A 206 7.91 16.57 19.72
N ARG A 207 9.01 15.94 19.28
CA ARG A 207 10.26 16.64 18.99
C ARG A 207 10.11 17.64 17.85
N LEU A 208 9.41 17.24 16.76
CA LEU A 208 9.14 18.12 15.62
C LEU A 208 8.26 19.31 16.02
N VAL A 209 7.17 19.05 16.74
CA VAL A 209 6.26 20.11 17.21
C VAL A 209 7.01 21.08 18.10
N LYS A 210 7.81 20.58 19.05
CA LYS A 210 8.59 21.43 19.95
C LYS A 210 9.66 22.25 19.21
N ALA A 211 10.28 21.70 18.17
CA ALA A 211 11.28 22.41 17.38
C ALA A 211 10.68 23.54 16.52
N MET A 212 9.38 23.42 16.16
CA MET A 212 8.72 24.36 15.25
C MET A 212 7.59 25.18 15.91
N GLU A 213 7.34 25.02 17.21
CA GLU A 213 6.19 25.67 17.87
C GLU A 213 6.23 27.20 17.85
N ASP A 214 7.42 27.79 17.74
CA ASP A 214 7.64 29.23 17.67
C ASP A 214 7.85 29.78 16.25
N ALA A 215 7.90 28.87 15.25
CA ALA A 215 8.08 29.26 13.86
C ALA A 215 6.76 29.80 13.27
N LYS A 216 6.77 31.03 12.78
CA LYS A 216 5.61 31.66 12.13
C LYS A 216 6.01 32.53 10.95
N VAL A 217 5.07 32.69 10.02
CA VAL A 217 5.22 33.61 8.90
C VAL A 217 4.97 35.03 9.37
N ASN A 218 5.90 35.93 9.10
CA ASN A 218 5.80 37.36 9.39
C ASN A 218 5.18 38.10 8.19
N TYR A 219 4.86 39.40 8.40
CA TYR A 219 4.27 40.26 7.37
C TYR A 219 5.21 40.55 6.18
N ASP A 220 6.50 40.30 6.32
CA ASP A 220 7.52 40.39 5.25
C ASP A 220 7.68 39.06 4.47
N ASN A 221 6.74 38.10 4.66
CA ASN A 221 6.73 36.78 4.09
C ASN A 221 7.88 35.84 4.54
N THR A 222 8.74 36.28 5.45
CA THR A 222 9.77 35.42 6.03
C THR A 222 9.20 34.57 7.14
N VAL A 223 9.72 33.36 7.30
CA VAL A 223 9.45 32.50 8.45
C VAL A 223 10.53 32.74 9.51
N ARG A 224 10.11 33.09 10.72
CA ARG A 224 11.03 33.40 11.83
C ARG A 224 10.62 32.66 13.10
N ASN A 225 11.61 32.40 13.94
CA ASN A 225 11.41 31.93 15.31
C ASN A 225 11.13 33.08 16.29
N ALA A 226 10.86 32.73 17.57
CA ALA A 226 10.60 33.70 18.62
C ALA A 226 11.75 34.71 18.83
N GLY A 227 12.99 34.30 18.57
CA GLY A 227 14.19 35.17 18.66
C GLY A 227 14.39 36.08 17.45
N GLY A 228 13.50 36.04 16.45
CA GLY A 228 13.59 36.87 15.24
C GLY A 228 14.55 36.34 14.16
N SER A 229 15.20 35.20 14.39
CA SER A 229 16.07 34.57 13.39
C SER A 229 15.25 34.03 12.21
N ILE A 230 15.72 34.26 10.99
CA ILE A 230 15.07 33.81 9.77
C ILE A 230 15.33 32.30 9.60
N ILE A 231 14.26 31.51 9.52
CA ILE A 231 14.26 30.07 9.23
C ILE A 231 14.15 29.84 7.73
N GLN A 232 13.19 30.53 7.07
CA GLN A 232 13.00 30.53 5.64
C GLN A 232 12.75 31.96 5.15
N PHE A 233 13.26 32.29 3.98
CA PHE A 233 13.01 33.60 3.39
C PHE A 233 11.59 33.71 2.82
N ILE A 234 11.04 32.60 2.32
CA ILE A 234 9.65 32.47 1.88
C ILE A 234 9.14 31.13 2.41
N TYR A 235 7.93 31.11 2.97
CA TYR A 235 7.30 29.89 3.48
C TYR A 235 7.22 28.81 2.38
N GLY A 236 7.81 27.63 2.63
CA GLY A 236 7.83 26.52 1.69
C GLY A 236 8.58 26.79 0.39
N GLU A 237 9.36 27.87 0.29
CA GLU A 237 10.05 28.39 -0.90
C GLU A 237 9.13 28.91 -2.04
N ASP A 238 7.83 28.62 -1.95
CA ASP A 238 6.79 29.01 -2.91
C ASP A 238 5.76 30.01 -2.37
N GLY A 239 5.74 30.22 -1.05
CA GLY A 239 4.79 31.10 -0.37
C GLY A 239 3.34 30.56 -0.32
N MET A 240 3.12 29.30 -0.68
CA MET A 240 1.78 28.69 -0.73
C MET A 240 1.36 28.14 0.65
N ASP A 241 0.07 28.29 0.98
CA ASP A 241 -0.52 27.71 2.18
C ASP A 241 -0.76 26.21 1.96
N GLY A 242 -0.03 25.35 2.67
CA GLY A 242 -0.14 23.89 2.55
C GLY A 242 -1.55 23.32 2.78
N CYS A 243 -2.40 24.05 3.52
CA CYS A 243 -3.81 23.65 3.71
C CYS A 243 -4.69 23.87 2.49
N LYS A 244 -4.27 24.71 1.54
CA LYS A 244 -5.02 25.09 0.34
C LYS A 244 -4.47 24.49 -0.95
N ILE A 245 -3.32 23.81 -0.87
CA ILE A 245 -2.71 23.14 -2.02
C ILE A 245 -3.42 21.82 -2.25
N GLU A 246 -3.93 21.63 -3.47
CA GLU A 246 -4.45 20.35 -3.94
C GLU A 246 -3.38 19.61 -4.75
N ASN A 247 -3.47 18.27 -4.80
CA ASN A 247 -2.62 17.47 -5.69
C ASN A 247 -2.96 17.82 -7.15
N GLN A 248 -2.13 18.64 -7.76
CA GLN A 248 -2.28 19.06 -9.15
C GLN A 248 -1.05 18.66 -9.96
N PHE A 249 -1.27 18.28 -11.20
CA PHE A 249 -0.21 18.16 -12.16
C PHE A 249 0.20 19.57 -12.58
N ILE A 250 1.46 19.94 -12.31
CA ILE A 250 2.02 21.25 -12.66
C ILE A 250 2.84 21.08 -13.95
N PRO A 251 2.26 21.38 -15.13
CA PRO A 251 2.88 21.05 -16.41
C PRO A 251 4.16 21.82 -16.71
N TYR A 252 4.41 22.93 -16.02
CA TYR A 252 5.57 23.79 -16.31
C TYR A 252 6.82 23.43 -15.47
N ILE A 253 6.76 22.51 -14.50
CA ILE A 253 7.95 22.14 -13.70
C ILE A 253 9.03 21.49 -14.57
N ASP A 254 8.61 20.62 -15.49
CA ASP A 254 9.52 19.88 -16.39
C ASP A 254 9.67 20.56 -17.77
N MET A 255 9.09 21.77 -17.97
CA MET A 255 9.19 22.47 -19.24
C MET A 255 10.49 23.24 -19.38
N ASP A 256 11.08 23.18 -20.59
CA ASP A 256 12.14 24.10 -20.96
C ASP A 256 11.61 25.56 -20.97
N VAL A 257 12.46 26.48 -20.51
CA VAL A 257 12.13 27.91 -20.38
C VAL A 257 11.61 28.49 -21.73
N LEU A 258 12.20 28.10 -22.85
CA LEU A 258 11.74 28.58 -24.19
C LEU A 258 10.34 28.08 -24.54
N ILE A 259 10.00 26.85 -24.16
CA ILE A 259 8.67 26.27 -24.38
C ILE A 259 7.65 26.99 -23.50
N MET A 260 8.00 27.22 -22.22
CA MET A 260 7.15 27.92 -21.25
C MET A 260 6.86 29.37 -21.73
N GLU A 261 7.87 30.09 -22.18
CA GLU A 261 7.71 31.44 -22.72
C GLU A 261 6.75 31.50 -23.93
N ASN A 262 6.83 30.51 -24.81
CA ASN A 262 5.96 30.44 -25.98
C ASN A 262 4.51 30.08 -25.62
N ILE A 263 4.31 29.17 -24.68
CA ILE A 263 2.97 28.73 -24.25
C ILE A 263 2.26 29.82 -23.45
N TYR A 264 2.97 30.44 -22.50
CA TYR A 264 2.39 31.42 -21.56
C TYR A 264 2.55 32.87 -22.02
N HIS A 265 3.12 33.10 -23.22
CA HIS A 265 3.31 34.44 -23.82
C HIS A 265 3.98 35.46 -22.88
N LEU A 266 5.00 35.00 -22.11
CA LEU A 266 5.71 35.85 -21.15
C LEU A 266 6.36 37.05 -21.85
N ARG A 267 6.13 38.27 -21.33
CA ARG A 267 6.73 39.48 -21.84
C ARG A 267 8.21 39.58 -21.44
N LYS A 268 9.02 40.30 -22.28
CA LYS A 268 10.44 40.50 -21.98
C LYS A 268 10.72 41.15 -20.60
N VAL A 269 9.80 41.99 -20.13
CA VAL A 269 9.91 42.65 -18.81
C VAL A 269 9.74 41.64 -17.67
N ASP A 270 8.84 40.68 -17.87
CA ASP A 270 8.60 39.61 -16.85
C ASP A 270 9.79 38.68 -16.73
N LYS A 271 10.57 38.50 -17.82
CA LYS A 271 11.81 37.73 -17.81
C LYS A 271 12.87 38.30 -16.89
N ILE A 272 13.06 39.61 -16.85
CA ILE A 272 14.06 40.25 -15.98
C ILE A 272 13.70 40.05 -14.52
N ASN A 273 12.44 40.21 -14.15
CA ASN A 273 11.95 40.02 -12.81
C ASN A 273 12.01 38.52 -12.36
N TYR A 274 11.78 37.61 -13.28
CA TYR A 274 11.89 36.17 -13.01
C TYR A 274 13.34 35.77 -12.70
N TYR A 275 14.30 36.22 -13.50
CA TYR A 275 15.71 35.91 -13.28
C TYR A 275 16.31 36.58 -12.05
N VAL A 276 15.78 37.72 -11.61
CA VAL A 276 16.21 38.38 -10.36
C VAL A 276 15.71 37.62 -9.13
N ASN A 277 14.47 37.10 -9.18
CA ASN A 277 13.89 36.34 -8.06
C ASN A 277 14.41 34.91 -7.94
N THR A 278 14.99 34.33 -9.01
CA THR A 278 15.59 32.97 -8.95
C THR A 278 17.09 32.97 -8.63
N LYS A 279 17.71 34.14 -8.49
CA LYS A 279 19.14 34.28 -8.14
C LYS A 279 19.38 34.82 -6.72
N VAL A 280 18.38 34.82 -5.86
CA VAL A 280 18.54 35.20 -4.44
C VAL A 280 18.61 33.95 -3.57
#